data_c76ba350468994eaac91e98af2929af0
#
_entry.id   c76ba350468994eaac91e98af2929af0
#
_cell.length_a   1.000
_cell.length_b   1.000
_cell.length_c   1.000
_cell.angle_alpha   90.00
_cell.angle_beta   90.00
_cell.angle_gamma   90.00
#
_symmetry.space_group_name_H-M   'P 1'
#
loop_
_entity.id
_entity.type
_entity.pdbx_description
1 polymer ?
#
loop_
_entity_poly.entity_id
_entity_poly.type
_entity_poly.pdbx_seq_one_letter_code
_entity_poly.pdbx_strand_id
1 'polypeptide(L)'
;MDATLQLIASTIVYLSMLLSPVREGGSQHANIYNYAGPQTCVACHQQQASDALNSEHLQWRGKWEHVNTYCTSPAPADYACRACHASTGKVSNLTVNDVDCLICHQDVYRRALGPLSVPVTITDWQGNQKTYYTPHKDAGGEYTMLPRFDLMPLGTTMTGLAQTVHLPTRATCLGCHAKAGGSDGAKRGDLSSASVNPSRTSDVHLSPQGADLLCQDCHRVSHHQIPGKGIDLRVSEGGPPPTCTDGCHLPQPHASSRLNQHAARVACQTCHIPRFGKDVSTELSRDWSSPHWNPSGCNGQGAWVGEEVRGANVIPQYRFWNGQSFVYDLKDPISPDPDGVYTLARALGSIQDGRLYPVKVHTARQPRHNASGRMVQYDVLWNFMTGKYEEAAQRGVAFMGLSGPYTWVDARAEQLITHGVEPAENALTCTLCHNGGSQMSLPGLGYTLNNSRQVVCTQCHEAEGEQLDWQEVHSKHVDEESKDCSWCHNFSRPERGLEMPGN
;
A
#
# COMPACT_ATOMS: atom_id res chain seq x y z
N MET A 1 16.40 -11.27 -22.52
CA MET A 1 15.04 -11.78 -22.80
C MET A 1 14.51 -11.01 -23.98
N ASP A 2 14.12 -11.74 -25.01
CA ASP A 2 13.87 -11.28 -26.37
C ASP A 2 12.66 -10.31 -26.43
N ALA A 3 12.79 -9.22 -27.21
CA ALA A 3 11.72 -8.23 -27.44
C ALA A 3 10.41 -8.87 -27.91
N THR A 4 10.51 -10.02 -28.57
CA THR A 4 9.40 -10.86 -29.03
C THR A 4 8.59 -11.43 -27.85
N LEU A 5 9.23 -11.85 -26.76
CA LEU A 5 8.57 -12.35 -25.56
C LEU A 5 7.85 -11.23 -24.78
N GLN A 6 8.40 -10.02 -24.78
CA GLN A 6 7.72 -8.86 -24.19
C GLN A 6 6.50 -8.43 -25.01
N LEU A 7 6.57 -8.52 -26.33
CA LEU A 7 5.43 -8.21 -27.21
C LEU A 7 4.31 -9.25 -27.04
N ILE A 8 4.65 -10.52 -26.92
CA ILE A 8 3.69 -11.61 -26.69
C ILE A 8 3.05 -11.49 -25.30
N ALA A 9 3.82 -11.21 -24.25
CA ALA A 9 3.30 -10.99 -22.92
C ALA A 9 2.37 -9.76 -22.85
N SER A 10 2.74 -8.67 -23.52
CA SER A 10 1.89 -7.48 -23.64
C SER A 10 0.60 -7.77 -24.39
N THR A 11 0.65 -8.59 -25.44
CA THR A 11 -0.52 -8.95 -26.25
C THR A 11 -1.46 -9.90 -25.49
N ILE A 12 -0.95 -10.83 -24.70
CA ILE A 12 -1.76 -11.74 -23.86
C ILE A 12 -2.45 -10.97 -22.74
N VAL A 13 -1.76 -10.06 -22.07
CA VAL A 13 -2.36 -9.16 -21.05
C VAL A 13 -3.45 -8.29 -21.69
N TYR A 14 -3.22 -7.86 -22.92
CA TYR A 14 -4.17 -7.05 -23.68
C TYR A 14 -5.44 -7.84 -24.09
N LEU A 15 -5.28 -9.10 -24.50
CA LEU A 15 -6.40 -9.98 -24.83
C LEU A 15 -7.24 -10.36 -23.59
N SER A 16 -6.60 -10.53 -22.44
CA SER A 16 -7.32 -10.82 -21.19
C SER A 16 -8.11 -9.60 -20.66
N MET A 17 -7.65 -8.37 -20.95
CA MET A 17 -8.40 -7.15 -20.63
C MET A 17 -9.70 -7.02 -21.45
N LEU A 18 -9.76 -7.60 -22.65
CA LEU A 18 -10.96 -7.58 -23.50
C LEU A 18 -12.02 -8.62 -23.08
N LEU A 19 -11.70 -9.54 -22.18
CA LEU A 19 -12.59 -10.64 -21.79
C LEU A 19 -13.20 -10.47 -20.38
N SER A 20 -12.89 -9.39 -19.65
CA SER A 20 -13.57 -9.08 -18.39
C SER A 20 -14.99 -8.61 -18.69
N PRO A 21 -16.02 -9.06 -17.93
CA PRO A 21 -17.38 -8.59 -18.13
C PRO A 21 -17.45 -7.08 -17.85
N VAL A 22 -17.41 -6.29 -18.91
CA VAL A 22 -17.63 -4.85 -18.82
C VAL A 22 -19.10 -4.64 -18.48
N ARG A 23 -19.40 -4.13 -17.32
CA ARG A 23 -20.76 -3.64 -17.01
C ARG A 23 -20.95 -2.37 -17.83
N GLU A 24 -21.67 -2.48 -18.96
CA GLU A 24 -21.86 -1.44 -19.94
C GLU A 24 -22.40 -0.14 -19.29
N GLY A 25 -21.78 0.98 -19.64
CA GLY A 25 -22.35 2.30 -19.44
C GLY A 25 -23.59 2.47 -20.31
N GLY A 26 -24.61 3.15 -19.80
CA GLY A 26 -25.90 3.27 -20.48
C GLY A 26 -25.80 3.86 -21.89
N SER A 27 -26.74 3.51 -22.77
CA SER A 27 -26.82 3.90 -24.20
C SER A 27 -26.76 5.41 -24.49
N GLN A 28 -26.94 6.25 -23.46
CA GLN A 28 -26.88 7.72 -23.55
C GLN A 28 -25.49 8.25 -23.91
N HIS A 29 -24.40 7.56 -23.51
CA HIS A 29 -23.03 8.00 -23.81
C HIS A 29 -22.70 7.92 -25.32
N ALA A 30 -23.38 7.06 -26.07
CA ALA A 30 -23.24 6.99 -27.54
C ALA A 30 -23.56 8.31 -28.24
N ASN A 31 -24.32 9.22 -27.60
CA ASN A 31 -24.68 10.53 -28.13
C ASN A 31 -23.64 11.63 -27.84
N ILE A 32 -22.51 11.32 -27.26
CA ILE A 32 -21.41 12.27 -27.09
C ILE A 32 -20.71 12.45 -28.43
N TYR A 33 -20.90 13.58 -29.10
CA TYR A 33 -20.27 13.88 -30.40
C TYR A 33 -18.89 14.51 -30.26
N ASN A 34 -18.60 15.15 -29.14
CA ASN A 34 -17.32 15.78 -28.87
C ASN A 34 -17.00 15.75 -27.36
N TYR A 35 -15.84 15.21 -27.02
CA TYR A 35 -15.33 15.28 -25.66
C TYR A 35 -14.45 16.52 -25.49
N ALA A 36 -14.94 17.50 -24.75
CA ALA A 36 -14.27 18.78 -24.49
C ALA A 36 -13.53 18.81 -23.12
N GLY A 37 -13.36 17.65 -22.47
CA GLY A 37 -12.81 17.54 -21.11
C GLY A 37 -13.87 17.14 -20.09
N PRO A 38 -13.56 17.21 -18.78
CA PRO A 38 -14.46 16.81 -17.70
C PRO A 38 -15.83 17.46 -17.74
N GLN A 39 -15.92 18.70 -18.22
CA GLN A 39 -17.20 19.40 -18.38
C GLN A 39 -18.20 18.65 -19.25
N THR A 40 -17.74 17.79 -20.16
CA THR A 40 -18.63 16.91 -20.94
C THR A 40 -19.38 15.93 -20.04
N CYS A 41 -18.71 15.40 -19.02
CA CYS A 41 -19.33 14.51 -18.03
C CYS A 41 -20.19 15.32 -17.03
N VAL A 42 -19.67 16.46 -16.55
CA VAL A 42 -20.32 17.32 -15.55
C VAL A 42 -21.67 17.84 -16.03
N ALA A 43 -21.84 18.06 -17.34
CA ALA A 43 -23.09 18.51 -17.93
C ALA A 43 -24.29 17.61 -17.57
N CYS A 44 -24.06 16.32 -17.36
CA CYS A 44 -25.09 15.34 -16.97
C CYS A 44 -24.86 14.77 -15.57
N HIS A 45 -23.63 14.74 -15.07
CA HIS A 45 -23.20 14.07 -13.82
C HIS A 45 -22.68 15.07 -12.77
N GLN A 46 -23.35 16.22 -12.60
CA GLN A 46 -22.88 17.28 -11.69
C GLN A 46 -22.73 16.81 -10.24
N GLN A 47 -23.70 16.03 -9.73
CA GLN A 47 -23.64 15.52 -8.37
C GLN A 47 -22.49 14.53 -8.20
N GLN A 48 -22.33 13.59 -9.12
CA GLN A 48 -21.24 12.62 -9.10
C GLN A 48 -19.86 13.27 -9.18
N ALA A 49 -19.74 14.33 -10.01
CA ALA A 49 -18.52 15.11 -10.09
C ALA A 49 -18.21 15.87 -8.77
N SER A 50 -19.25 16.40 -8.11
CA SER A 50 -19.12 17.02 -6.78
C SER A 50 -18.70 15.99 -5.72
N ASP A 51 -19.33 14.81 -5.73
CA ASP A 51 -18.99 13.73 -4.80
C ASP A 51 -17.54 13.25 -5.01
N ALA A 52 -17.13 13.06 -6.26
CA ALA A 52 -15.76 12.71 -6.62
C ALA A 52 -14.76 13.79 -6.20
N LEU A 53 -15.06 15.08 -6.44
CA LEU A 53 -14.23 16.20 -6.02
C LEU A 53 -13.96 16.18 -4.50
N ASN A 54 -14.96 15.79 -3.70
CA ASN A 54 -14.84 15.71 -2.25
C ASN A 54 -14.29 14.37 -1.74
N SER A 55 -13.93 13.44 -2.63
CA SER A 55 -13.36 12.15 -2.26
C SER A 55 -11.87 12.24 -1.93
N GLU A 56 -11.37 11.25 -1.18
CA GLU A 56 -9.94 11.10 -0.89
C GLU A 56 -9.09 11.02 -2.18
N HIS A 57 -9.62 10.49 -3.28
CA HIS A 57 -8.91 10.39 -4.56
C HIS A 57 -8.61 11.76 -5.19
N LEU A 58 -9.36 12.79 -4.82
CA LEU A 58 -9.14 14.18 -5.25
C LEU A 58 -8.57 15.05 -4.12
N GLN A 59 -8.95 14.80 -2.86
CA GLN A 59 -8.57 15.64 -1.73
C GLN A 59 -7.29 15.18 -1.06
N TRP A 60 -6.97 13.87 -1.11
CA TRP A 60 -5.74 13.36 -0.52
C TRP A 60 -4.52 13.86 -1.30
N ARG A 61 -3.67 14.58 -0.64
CA ARG A 61 -2.50 15.20 -1.25
C ARG A 61 -1.19 14.56 -0.81
N GLY A 62 -1.27 13.44 -0.08
CA GLY A 62 -0.08 12.88 0.58
C GLY A 62 0.67 14.03 1.21
N LYS A 63 0.05 14.68 2.18
CA LYS A 63 0.40 16.03 2.66
C LYS A 63 1.90 16.28 2.57
N TRP A 64 2.33 17.45 2.16
CA TRP A 64 3.73 17.89 2.06
C TRP A 64 4.60 17.52 3.27
N GLU A 65 3.96 17.15 4.36
CA GLU A 65 4.49 16.72 5.65
C GLU A 65 4.63 15.19 5.77
N HIS A 66 4.23 14.44 4.75
CA HIS A 66 4.32 12.98 4.76
C HIS A 66 5.71 12.53 4.30
N VAL A 67 6.37 11.72 5.11
CA VAL A 67 7.60 11.01 4.74
C VAL A 67 7.32 9.52 4.76
N ASN A 68 7.75 8.84 3.73
CA ASN A 68 7.62 7.40 3.60
C ASN A 68 8.98 6.75 3.30
N THR A 69 9.04 5.45 3.35
CA THR A 69 10.27 4.69 3.13
C THR A 69 10.58 4.43 1.65
N TYR A 70 9.67 4.76 0.72
CA TYR A 70 9.86 4.51 -0.72
C TYR A 70 10.50 5.69 -1.45
N CYS A 71 9.81 6.83 -1.48
CA CYS A 71 10.25 8.04 -2.19
C CYS A 71 10.60 9.18 -1.23
N THR A 72 10.78 8.89 0.05
CA THR A 72 11.00 9.83 1.14
C THR A 72 9.83 10.82 1.29
N SER A 73 9.80 11.92 0.56
CA SER A 73 8.71 12.89 0.54
C SER A 73 8.28 13.22 -0.89
N PRO A 74 6.98 13.36 -1.16
CA PRO A 74 6.49 13.76 -2.48
C PRO A 74 6.82 15.22 -2.84
N ALA A 75 7.08 16.08 -1.85
CA ALA A 75 7.16 17.51 -2.07
C ALA A 75 8.19 17.96 -3.13
N PRO A 76 9.45 17.49 -3.14
CA PRO A 76 10.39 17.84 -4.18
C PRO A 76 10.08 17.23 -5.55
N ALA A 77 9.27 16.16 -5.57
CA ALA A 77 8.94 15.39 -6.76
C ALA A 77 7.44 15.43 -7.10
N ASP A 78 6.74 16.46 -6.67
CA ASP A 78 5.28 16.60 -6.73
C ASP A 78 4.66 16.18 -8.07
N TYR A 79 5.23 16.63 -9.19
CA TYR A 79 4.69 16.30 -10.50
C TYR A 79 4.71 14.78 -10.80
N ALA A 80 5.69 14.04 -10.32
CA ALA A 80 5.77 12.59 -10.55
C ALA A 80 4.64 11.85 -9.80
N CYS A 81 4.19 12.38 -8.66
CA CYS A 81 3.13 11.81 -7.85
C CYS A 81 1.72 12.09 -8.41
N ARG A 82 1.57 13.13 -9.23
CA ARG A 82 0.28 13.55 -9.81
C ARG A 82 -0.34 12.54 -10.76
N ALA A 83 0.42 11.59 -11.30
CA ALA A 83 -0.10 10.57 -12.21
C ALA A 83 -1.25 9.75 -11.59
N CYS A 84 -1.22 9.53 -10.28
CA CYS A 84 -2.25 8.78 -9.54
C CYS A 84 -3.39 9.66 -9.01
N HIS A 85 -3.26 10.99 -9.03
CA HIS A 85 -4.36 11.88 -8.68
C HIS A 85 -5.45 11.85 -9.74
N ALA A 86 -6.71 11.75 -9.34
CA ALA A 86 -7.84 11.69 -10.28
C ALA A 86 -8.24 13.06 -10.86
N SER A 87 -7.31 14.02 -10.88
CA SER A 87 -7.50 15.37 -11.45
C SER A 87 -6.89 15.48 -12.85
N THR A 88 -7.21 16.56 -13.54
CA THR A 88 -6.64 16.94 -14.85
C THR A 88 -5.18 17.40 -14.77
N GLY A 89 -4.51 17.20 -13.63
CA GLY A 89 -3.12 17.59 -13.38
C GLY A 89 -2.94 18.65 -12.28
N LYS A 90 -4.00 19.37 -11.96
CA LYS A 90 -4.02 20.30 -10.83
C LYS A 90 -4.09 19.56 -9.49
N VAL A 91 -3.56 20.16 -8.46
CA VAL A 91 -3.64 19.67 -7.07
C VAL A 91 -4.13 20.72 -6.08
N SER A 92 -4.38 21.94 -6.54
CA SER A 92 -4.89 23.04 -5.71
C SER A 92 -6.07 23.72 -6.38
N ASN A 93 -6.95 24.34 -5.58
CA ASN A 93 -8.13 25.06 -6.06
C ASN A 93 -8.96 24.25 -7.07
N LEU A 94 -9.16 22.96 -6.75
CA LEU A 94 -9.89 22.03 -7.60
C LEU A 94 -11.36 22.39 -7.68
N THR A 95 -11.92 22.24 -8.88
CA THR A 95 -13.34 22.36 -9.19
C THR A 95 -13.86 21.04 -9.78
N VAL A 96 -15.15 20.91 -9.96
CA VAL A 96 -15.75 19.75 -10.64
C VAL A 96 -15.20 19.54 -12.06
N ASN A 97 -14.75 20.59 -12.73
CA ASN A 97 -14.14 20.52 -14.05
C ASN A 97 -12.68 20.05 -14.05
N ASP A 98 -12.10 19.86 -12.87
CA ASP A 98 -10.77 19.31 -12.72
C ASP A 98 -10.79 17.80 -12.39
N VAL A 99 -11.98 17.18 -12.26
CA VAL A 99 -12.15 15.75 -12.00
C VAL A 99 -11.98 14.96 -13.31
N ASP A 100 -10.94 14.14 -13.42
CA ASP A 100 -10.74 13.27 -14.60
C ASP A 100 -11.49 11.95 -14.42
N CYS A 101 -12.75 11.92 -14.85
CA CYS A 101 -13.62 10.76 -14.71
C CYS A 101 -13.09 9.53 -15.46
N LEU A 102 -12.41 9.73 -16.59
CA LEU A 102 -11.94 8.63 -17.45
C LEU A 102 -10.86 7.77 -16.77
N ILE A 103 -10.11 8.30 -15.80
CA ILE A 103 -9.07 7.52 -15.13
C ILE A 103 -9.64 6.31 -14.37
N CYS A 104 -10.87 6.42 -13.90
CA CYS A 104 -11.59 5.35 -13.19
C CYS A 104 -12.60 4.64 -14.08
N HIS A 105 -13.20 5.34 -15.06
CA HIS A 105 -14.31 4.83 -15.85
C HIS A 105 -13.92 4.36 -17.26
N GLN A 106 -12.60 4.16 -17.51
CA GLN A 106 -12.11 3.72 -18.82
C GLN A 106 -10.81 2.90 -18.69
N ASP A 107 -10.87 1.61 -19.06
CA ASP A 107 -9.74 0.66 -18.90
C ASP A 107 -8.55 0.97 -19.82
N VAL A 108 -8.80 1.52 -20.99
CA VAL A 108 -7.75 1.75 -21.99
C VAL A 108 -7.17 3.16 -21.95
N TYR A 109 -7.79 4.06 -21.18
CA TYR A 109 -7.30 5.43 -21.05
C TYR A 109 -5.92 5.48 -20.40
N ARG A 110 -4.99 6.13 -21.07
CA ARG A 110 -3.63 6.40 -20.57
C ARG A 110 -3.33 7.88 -20.66
N ARG A 111 -2.72 8.41 -19.61
CA ARG A 111 -2.37 9.83 -19.52
C ARG A 111 -1.02 10.01 -18.85
N ALA A 112 -0.39 11.14 -19.09
CA ALA A 112 0.81 11.58 -18.39
C ALA A 112 0.82 13.10 -18.31
N LEU A 113 1.64 13.64 -17.42
CA LEU A 113 1.91 15.06 -17.40
C LEU A 113 2.58 15.49 -18.70
N GLY A 114 2.15 16.60 -19.25
CA GLY A 114 2.69 17.10 -20.49
C GLY A 114 2.34 18.58 -20.74
N PRO A 115 2.87 19.13 -21.85
CA PRO A 115 3.93 18.51 -22.66
C PRO A 115 5.28 18.46 -21.91
N LEU A 116 6.10 17.44 -22.21
CA LEU A 116 7.48 17.36 -21.76
C LEU A 116 8.34 18.23 -22.66
N SER A 117 8.37 19.51 -22.44
CA SER A 117 8.99 20.50 -23.34
C SER A 117 10.04 21.40 -22.70
N VAL A 118 10.20 21.33 -21.39
CA VAL A 118 11.19 22.15 -20.67
C VAL A 118 12.50 21.37 -20.56
N PRO A 119 13.54 21.70 -21.35
CA PRO A 119 14.83 21.01 -21.29
C PRO A 119 15.57 21.37 -20.00
N VAL A 120 16.07 20.36 -19.31
CA VAL A 120 16.95 20.49 -18.16
C VAL A 120 18.22 19.69 -18.43
N THR A 121 19.32 20.36 -18.77
CA THR A 121 20.61 19.72 -18.95
C THR A 121 21.34 19.65 -17.62
N ILE A 122 21.73 18.45 -17.24
CA ILE A 122 22.43 18.17 -15.98
C ILE A 122 23.72 17.42 -16.24
N THR A 123 24.64 17.50 -15.29
CA THR A 123 25.82 16.65 -15.25
C THR A 123 25.68 15.66 -14.11
N ASP A 124 25.72 14.36 -14.42
CA ASP A 124 25.63 13.30 -13.42
C ASP A 124 26.88 13.20 -12.55
N TRP A 125 26.89 12.31 -11.57
CA TRP A 125 28.01 12.11 -10.68
C TRP A 125 29.26 11.54 -11.39
N GLN A 126 29.11 10.93 -12.56
CA GLN A 126 30.18 10.41 -13.39
C GLN A 126 30.76 11.48 -14.34
N GLY A 127 30.15 12.68 -14.38
CA GLY A 127 30.56 13.77 -15.27
C GLY A 127 29.87 13.75 -16.64
N ASN A 128 28.93 12.83 -16.90
CA ASN A 128 28.20 12.77 -18.15
C ASN A 128 27.12 13.85 -18.21
N GLN A 129 27.01 14.55 -19.34
CA GLN A 129 25.93 15.49 -19.57
C GLN A 129 24.74 14.78 -20.21
N LYS A 130 23.54 15.06 -19.68
CA LYS A 130 22.27 14.55 -20.23
C LYS A 130 21.19 15.62 -20.15
N THR A 131 20.39 15.72 -21.20
CA THR A 131 19.21 16.58 -21.22
C THR A 131 17.97 15.76 -20.96
N TYR A 132 17.25 16.11 -19.90
CA TYR A 132 15.92 15.61 -19.60
C TYR A 132 14.89 16.64 -20.01
N TYR A 133 13.70 16.15 -20.40
CA TYR A 133 12.56 17.01 -20.67
C TYR A 133 11.55 16.88 -19.54
N THR A 134 11.27 17.99 -18.88
CA THR A 134 10.32 18.06 -17.77
C THR A 134 8.98 18.64 -18.24
N PRO A 135 7.88 18.38 -17.49
CA PRO A 135 6.58 18.92 -17.85
C PRO A 135 6.56 20.45 -17.81
N HIS A 136 5.85 21.03 -18.78
CA HIS A 136 5.57 22.46 -18.78
C HIS A 136 4.47 22.80 -17.77
N LYS A 137 4.62 23.91 -17.06
CA LYS A 137 3.55 24.51 -16.24
C LYS A 137 2.80 25.54 -17.07
N ASP A 138 1.50 25.59 -16.87
CA ASP A 138 0.66 26.65 -17.45
C ASP A 138 0.95 28.02 -16.80
N ALA A 139 0.25 29.08 -17.27
CA ALA A 139 0.41 30.43 -16.74
C ALA A 139 0.00 30.54 -15.25
N GLY A 140 -0.83 29.62 -14.75
CA GLY A 140 -1.21 29.52 -13.34
C GLY A 140 -0.21 28.74 -12.47
N GLY A 141 0.87 28.22 -13.06
CA GLY A 141 1.87 27.41 -12.37
C GLY A 141 1.46 25.96 -12.15
N GLU A 142 0.38 25.50 -12.76
CA GLU A 142 -0.17 24.16 -12.65
C GLU A 142 0.27 23.28 -13.84
N TYR A 143 0.34 21.98 -13.60
CA TYR A 143 0.59 20.98 -14.64
C TYR A 143 -0.72 20.51 -15.27
N THR A 144 -0.64 19.98 -16.49
CA THR A 144 -1.77 19.40 -17.21
C THR A 144 -1.52 17.92 -17.49
N MET A 145 -2.51 17.06 -17.28
CA MET A 145 -2.52 15.70 -17.78
C MET A 145 -2.95 15.67 -19.23
N LEU A 146 -2.15 15.04 -20.08
CA LEU A 146 -2.44 14.84 -21.48
C LEU A 146 -2.66 13.35 -21.78
N PRO A 147 -3.61 13.00 -22.68
CA PRO A 147 -3.79 11.64 -23.12
C PRO A 147 -2.54 11.14 -23.87
N ARG A 148 -2.16 9.89 -23.60
CA ARG A 148 -1.03 9.21 -24.23
C ARG A 148 -1.54 8.23 -25.28
N PHE A 149 -1.96 8.76 -26.43
CA PHE A 149 -2.48 7.96 -27.55
C PHE A 149 -1.50 6.91 -28.05
N ASP A 150 -0.19 7.16 -27.86
CA ASP A 150 0.88 6.21 -28.18
C ASP A 150 0.88 4.96 -27.27
N LEU A 151 0.22 5.03 -26.12
CA LEU A 151 0.05 3.92 -25.16
C LEU A 151 -1.37 3.33 -25.17
N MET A 152 -2.22 3.78 -26.10
CA MET A 152 -3.60 3.31 -26.28
C MET A 152 -3.75 2.58 -27.62
N PRO A 153 -4.81 1.79 -27.80
CA PRO A 153 -5.08 1.14 -29.08
C PRO A 153 -5.11 2.11 -30.25
N LEU A 154 -4.63 1.68 -31.40
CA LEU A 154 -4.68 2.47 -32.63
C LEU A 154 -6.13 2.89 -32.96
N GLY A 155 -6.33 4.17 -33.28
CA GLY A 155 -7.65 4.73 -33.56
C GLY A 155 -8.43 5.18 -32.32
N THR A 156 -7.87 5.07 -31.11
CA THR A 156 -8.49 5.63 -29.91
C THR A 156 -8.66 7.14 -30.03
N THR A 157 -9.85 7.64 -29.68
CA THR A 157 -10.15 9.07 -29.58
C THR A 157 -10.75 9.37 -28.20
N MET A 158 -10.60 10.60 -27.71
CA MET A 158 -11.20 10.98 -26.42
C MET A 158 -12.73 10.87 -26.45
N THR A 159 -13.36 11.17 -27.58
CA THR A 159 -14.81 11.01 -27.76
C THR A 159 -15.20 9.53 -27.69
N GLY A 160 -14.45 8.64 -28.37
CA GLY A 160 -14.69 7.20 -28.29
C GLY A 160 -14.54 6.64 -26.88
N LEU A 161 -13.54 7.13 -26.11
CA LEU A 161 -13.39 6.78 -24.70
C LEU A 161 -14.59 7.23 -23.87
N ALA A 162 -15.08 8.45 -24.09
CA ALA A 162 -16.26 8.97 -23.38
C ALA A 162 -17.56 8.23 -23.76
N GLN A 163 -17.65 7.72 -24.98
CA GLN A 163 -18.81 6.93 -25.45
C GLN A 163 -18.84 5.52 -24.85
N THR A 164 -17.69 4.98 -24.47
CA THR A 164 -17.52 3.59 -23.99
C THR A 164 -17.16 3.51 -22.49
N VAL A 165 -17.53 4.51 -21.71
CA VAL A 165 -17.33 4.51 -20.26
C VAL A 165 -18.12 3.39 -19.59
N HIS A 166 -17.56 2.89 -18.48
CA HIS A 166 -18.14 1.81 -17.70
C HIS A 166 -17.87 2.01 -16.20
N LEU A 167 -18.43 1.16 -15.35
CA LEU A 167 -18.07 1.15 -13.93
C LEU A 167 -16.59 0.77 -13.76
N PRO A 168 -15.91 1.29 -12.73
CA PRO A 168 -14.51 0.97 -12.46
C PRO A 168 -14.27 -0.55 -12.39
N THR A 169 -13.18 -0.98 -12.99
CA THR A 169 -12.73 -2.38 -13.00
C THR A 169 -11.52 -2.56 -12.10
N ARG A 170 -11.07 -3.81 -11.91
CA ARG A 170 -9.80 -4.09 -11.23
C ARG A 170 -8.63 -3.41 -11.96
N ALA A 171 -8.66 -3.34 -13.29
CA ALA A 171 -7.60 -2.73 -14.08
C ALA A 171 -7.48 -1.22 -13.84
N THR A 172 -8.60 -0.50 -13.73
CA THR A 172 -8.57 0.95 -13.44
C THR A 172 -8.01 1.23 -12.05
N CYS A 173 -8.45 0.49 -11.03
CA CYS A 173 -7.95 0.65 -9.65
C CYS A 173 -6.45 0.32 -9.55
N LEU A 174 -6.03 -0.82 -10.12
CA LEU A 174 -4.66 -1.30 -10.06
C LEU A 174 -3.71 -0.48 -10.95
N GLY A 175 -4.22 0.32 -11.88
CA GLY A 175 -3.43 1.30 -12.62
C GLY A 175 -2.61 2.22 -11.71
N CYS A 176 -3.15 2.53 -10.52
CA CYS A 176 -2.50 3.32 -9.47
C CYS A 176 -2.08 2.47 -8.27
N HIS A 177 -3.00 1.66 -7.70
CA HIS A 177 -2.76 0.94 -6.44
C HIS A 177 -1.67 -0.13 -6.55
N ALA A 178 -1.52 -0.80 -7.70
CA ALA A 178 -0.42 -1.75 -7.93
C ALA A 178 0.95 -1.07 -8.06
N LYS A 179 0.99 0.19 -8.49
CA LYS A 179 2.23 0.93 -8.79
C LYS A 179 2.66 1.91 -7.71
N ALA A 180 1.97 1.95 -6.59
CA ALA A 180 2.38 2.74 -5.44
C ALA A 180 3.80 2.32 -5.00
N GLY A 181 4.62 3.30 -4.60
CA GLY A 181 6.03 3.08 -4.25
C GLY A 181 6.99 3.17 -5.45
N GLY A 182 6.45 3.38 -6.68
CA GLY A 182 7.26 3.69 -7.87
C GLY A 182 7.39 2.54 -8.87
N SER A 183 7.00 1.31 -8.51
CA SER A 183 7.01 0.16 -9.42
C SER A 183 5.92 -0.85 -9.06
N ASP A 184 5.65 -1.80 -9.96
CA ASP A 184 4.61 -2.81 -9.76
C ASP A 184 4.87 -3.65 -8.50
N GLY A 185 3.85 -3.77 -7.64
CA GLY A 185 3.90 -4.48 -6.38
C GLY A 185 4.86 -3.89 -5.32
N ALA A 186 5.50 -2.74 -5.58
CA ALA A 186 6.53 -2.21 -4.71
C ALA A 186 6.00 -1.92 -3.30
N LYS A 187 5.03 -1.05 -3.14
CA LYS A 187 4.52 -0.64 -1.82
C LYS A 187 3.59 -1.69 -1.23
N ARG A 188 2.62 -2.12 -2.01
CA ARG A 188 1.53 -2.99 -1.57
C ARG A 188 1.87 -4.44 -1.86
N GLY A 189 2.77 -5.09 -1.32
CA GLY A 189 3.17 -6.46 -1.67
C GLY A 189 2.04 -7.50 -1.81
N ASP A 190 0.84 -7.17 -1.39
CA ASP A 190 -0.40 -7.92 -1.52
C ASP A 190 -1.26 -7.51 -2.74
N LEU A 191 -0.86 -6.47 -3.48
CA LEU A 191 -1.47 -6.00 -4.72
C LEU A 191 -0.40 -5.73 -5.78
N SER A 192 -0.66 -6.18 -6.99
CA SER A 192 0.17 -5.95 -8.18
C SER A 192 -0.69 -5.88 -9.43
N SER A 193 -0.10 -5.62 -10.59
CA SER A 193 -0.82 -5.70 -11.87
C SER A 193 -1.39 -7.10 -12.13
N ALA A 194 -0.79 -8.16 -11.60
CA ALA A 194 -1.31 -9.53 -11.69
C ALA A 194 -2.65 -9.69 -10.96
N SER A 195 -2.97 -8.84 -9.99
CA SER A 195 -4.24 -8.87 -9.26
C SER A 195 -5.45 -8.46 -10.12
N VAL A 196 -5.26 -8.05 -11.38
CA VAL A 196 -6.36 -7.86 -12.35
C VAL A 196 -7.05 -9.18 -12.64
N ASN A 197 -6.28 -10.25 -12.89
CA ASN A 197 -6.77 -11.61 -13.13
C ASN A 197 -5.86 -12.62 -12.42
N PRO A 198 -5.86 -12.67 -11.09
CA PRO A 198 -4.99 -13.56 -10.34
C PRO A 198 -5.44 -15.02 -10.49
N SER A 199 -4.53 -15.95 -10.23
CA SER A 199 -4.91 -17.35 -10.07
C SER A 199 -5.75 -17.53 -8.80
N ARG A 200 -6.55 -18.61 -8.73
CA ARG A 200 -7.32 -18.93 -7.51
C ARG A 200 -6.42 -19.14 -6.29
N THR A 201 -5.21 -19.62 -6.48
CA THR A 201 -4.23 -19.80 -5.40
C THR A 201 -3.58 -18.49 -4.95
N SER A 202 -3.58 -17.47 -5.81
CA SER A 202 -3.11 -16.14 -5.43
C SER A 202 -4.17 -15.35 -4.68
N ASP A 203 -5.43 -15.36 -5.14
CA ASP A 203 -6.56 -14.71 -4.48
C ASP A 203 -7.89 -15.33 -4.90
N VAL A 204 -8.60 -15.92 -3.95
CA VAL A 204 -9.89 -16.60 -4.22
C VAL A 204 -11.03 -15.62 -4.52
N HIS A 205 -10.93 -14.38 -4.06
CA HIS A 205 -11.99 -13.38 -4.25
C HIS A 205 -11.87 -12.69 -5.61
N LEU A 206 -10.64 -12.33 -6.01
CA LEU A 206 -10.39 -11.60 -7.26
C LEU A 206 -10.23 -12.53 -8.47
N SER A 207 -9.92 -13.82 -8.23
CA SER A 207 -9.69 -14.78 -9.32
C SER A 207 -10.95 -15.02 -10.16
N PRO A 208 -10.85 -15.04 -11.50
CA PRO A 208 -11.93 -15.50 -12.38
C PRO A 208 -12.33 -16.97 -12.16
N GLN A 209 -11.45 -17.79 -11.57
CA GLN A 209 -11.73 -19.17 -11.16
C GLN A 209 -12.21 -19.27 -9.70
N GLY A 210 -12.36 -18.15 -9.02
CA GLY A 210 -12.89 -18.00 -7.67
C GLY A 210 -14.23 -17.26 -7.67
N ALA A 211 -14.34 -16.22 -6.85
CA ALA A 211 -15.54 -15.42 -6.74
C ALA A 211 -15.67 -14.30 -7.79
N ASP A 212 -14.60 -13.99 -8.52
CA ASP A 212 -14.50 -12.95 -9.56
C ASP A 212 -15.01 -11.57 -9.13
N LEU A 213 -14.74 -11.20 -7.86
CA LEU A 213 -15.20 -9.95 -7.27
C LEU A 213 -14.39 -8.75 -7.80
N LEU A 214 -15.05 -7.60 -7.88
CA LEU A 214 -14.42 -6.32 -8.14
C LEU A 214 -13.97 -5.66 -6.82
N CYS A 215 -13.09 -4.66 -6.91
CA CYS A 215 -12.61 -3.94 -5.73
C CYS A 215 -13.77 -3.32 -4.93
N GLN A 216 -14.78 -2.77 -5.62
CA GLN A 216 -15.95 -2.14 -5.02
C GLN A 216 -16.95 -3.13 -4.40
N ASP A 217 -16.81 -4.43 -4.61
CA ASP A 217 -17.65 -5.41 -3.90
C ASP A 217 -17.28 -5.49 -2.42
N CYS A 218 -16.00 -5.23 -2.09
CA CYS A 218 -15.52 -5.07 -0.71
C CYS A 218 -15.43 -3.60 -0.30
N HIS A 219 -14.81 -2.76 -1.12
CA HIS A 219 -14.70 -1.31 -0.91
C HIS A 219 -15.97 -0.61 -1.39
N ARG A 220 -17.08 -0.80 -0.68
CA ARG A 220 -18.41 -0.34 -1.10
C ARG A 220 -18.44 1.17 -1.26
N VAL A 221 -18.55 1.61 -2.51
CA VAL A 221 -18.55 3.03 -2.87
C VAL A 221 -19.89 3.67 -2.53
N SER A 222 -19.87 4.79 -1.83
CA SER A 222 -21.02 5.63 -1.60
C SER A 222 -20.64 7.08 -1.88
N HIS A 223 -21.34 7.78 -2.77
CA HIS A 223 -21.03 9.16 -3.14
C HIS A 223 -19.56 9.37 -3.50
N HIS A 224 -18.97 8.46 -4.29
CA HIS A 224 -17.54 8.42 -4.65
C HIS A 224 -16.57 8.33 -3.45
N GLN A 225 -17.08 8.15 -2.23
CA GLN A 225 -16.25 7.80 -1.08
C GLN A 225 -15.98 6.31 -1.11
N ILE A 226 -14.71 5.94 -1.18
CA ILE A 226 -14.24 4.56 -1.20
C ILE A 226 -13.58 4.27 0.15
N PRO A 227 -14.20 3.44 1.01
CA PRO A 227 -13.66 3.19 2.34
C PRO A 227 -12.38 2.37 2.27
N GLY A 228 -11.44 2.66 3.15
CA GLY A 228 -10.19 1.92 3.28
C GLY A 228 -9.29 2.53 4.35
N LYS A 229 -8.54 1.70 5.03
CA LYS A 229 -7.60 2.11 6.07
C LYS A 229 -6.35 1.24 6.00
N GLY A 230 -5.19 1.87 6.13
CA GLY A 230 -3.90 1.21 6.26
C GLY A 230 -3.16 1.70 7.49
N ILE A 231 -2.11 0.98 7.89
CA ILE A 231 -1.25 1.39 9.01
C ILE A 231 -0.49 2.70 8.67
N ASP A 232 -0.20 2.91 7.40
CA ASP A 232 0.50 4.09 6.90
C ASP A 232 -0.42 5.29 6.60
N LEU A 233 -1.67 5.25 7.07
CA LEU A 233 -2.63 6.34 7.01
C LEU A 233 -2.87 6.92 8.42
N ARG A 234 -2.95 8.25 8.50
CA ARG A 234 -3.29 8.95 9.75
C ARG A 234 -4.73 8.64 10.17
N VAL A 235 -5.05 8.87 11.43
CA VAL A 235 -6.39 8.62 11.99
C VAL A 235 -7.50 9.35 11.19
N SER A 236 -7.20 10.55 10.71
CA SER A 236 -8.14 11.37 9.92
C SER A 236 -8.19 11.00 8.43
N GLU A 237 -7.40 10.07 7.96
CA GLU A 237 -7.29 9.67 6.54
C GLU A 237 -7.99 8.34 6.31
N GLY A 238 -8.66 8.22 5.15
CA GLY A 238 -9.44 7.04 4.79
C GLY A 238 -10.73 6.91 5.60
N GLY A 239 -11.50 5.89 5.28
CA GLY A 239 -12.70 5.48 6.00
C GLY A 239 -12.47 4.18 6.77
N PRO A 240 -13.50 3.64 7.46
CA PRO A 240 -13.39 2.35 8.10
C PRO A 240 -12.99 1.28 7.07
N PRO A 241 -12.05 0.38 7.39
CA PRO A 241 -11.66 -0.67 6.45
C PRO A 241 -12.82 -1.65 6.27
N PRO A 242 -13.05 -2.18 5.06
CA PRO A 242 -13.97 -3.28 4.89
C PRO A 242 -13.48 -4.50 5.67
N THR A 243 -14.39 -5.21 6.28
CA THR A 243 -14.11 -6.45 7.00
C THR A 243 -14.69 -7.67 6.29
N CYS A 244 -14.12 -8.84 6.54
CA CYS A 244 -14.61 -10.08 5.92
C CYS A 244 -16.07 -10.39 6.29
N THR A 245 -16.51 -9.90 7.45
CA THR A 245 -17.86 -10.13 7.99
C THR A 245 -18.88 -9.06 7.59
N ASP A 246 -18.49 -8.05 6.82
CA ASP A 246 -19.39 -6.98 6.36
C ASP A 246 -20.33 -7.48 5.23
N GLY A 247 -21.20 -8.43 5.59
CA GLY A 247 -22.24 -8.97 4.71
C GLY A 247 -21.81 -10.12 3.80
N CYS A 248 -20.59 -10.69 3.99
CA CYS A 248 -20.11 -11.82 3.20
C CYS A 248 -19.86 -13.08 4.05
N HIS A 249 -19.05 -13.01 5.09
CA HIS A 249 -18.77 -14.13 5.97
C HIS A 249 -19.49 -13.99 7.31
N LEU A 250 -19.81 -15.12 7.94
CA LEU A 250 -20.37 -15.11 9.29
C LEU A 250 -19.31 -14.66 10.32
N PRO A 251 -19.74 -14.08 11.46
CA PRO A 251 -18.80 -13.76 12.55
C PRO A 251 -18.04 -14.97 13.10
N GLN A 252 -18.65 -16.16 13.00
CA GLN A 252 -18.04 -17.46 13.36
C GLN A 252 -18.06 -18.37 12.13
N PRO A 253 -17.12 -18.19 11.18
CA PRO A 253 -17.18 -18.83 9.88
C PRO A 253 -16.70 -20.28 9.89
N HIS A 254 -16.07 -20.74 10.96
CA HIS A 254 -15.46 -22.07 11.03
C HIS A 254 -16.37 -23.07 11.76
N ALA A 255 -16.34 -24.32 11.35
CA ALA A 255 -17.00 -25.42 12.08
C ALA A 255 -16.34 -25.68 13.45
N SER A 256 -15.05 -25.40 13.57
CA SER A 256 -14.30 -25.55 14.82
C SER A 256 -14.51 -24.33 15.72
N SER A 257 -14.98 -24.54 16.96
CA SER A 257 -15.11 -23.51 17.99
C SER A 257 -13.74 -22.84 18.30
N ARG A 258 -12.66 -23.63 18.32
CA ARG A 258 -11.29 -23.14 18.50
C ARG A 258 -10.87 -22.15 17.43
N LEU A 259 -11.13 -22.43 16.16
CA LEU A 259 -10.85 -21.49 15.08
C LEU A 259 -11.71 -20.23 15.18
N ASN A 260 -12.94 -20.33 15.64
CA ASN A 260 -13.78 -19.15 15.89
C ASN A 260 -13.28 -18.31 17.07
N GLN A 261 -12.71 -18.92 18.11
CA GLN A 261 -12.03 -18.20 19.19
C GLN A 261 -10.77 -17.48 18.68
N HIS A 262 -9.96 -18.11 17.81
CA HIS A 262 -8.85 -17.42 17.14
C HIS A 262 -9.36 -16.24 16.32
N ALA A 263 -10.45 -16.41 15.57
CA ALA A 263 -11.03 -15.33 14.75
C ALA A 263 -11.47 -14.11 15.58
N ALA A 264 -11.72 -14.24 16.86
CA ALA A 264 -11.99 -13.09 17.74
C ALA A 264 -10.74 -12.26 18.05
N ARG A 265 -9.55 -12.87 18.08
CA ARG A 265 -8.27 -12.29 18.49
C ARG A 265 -7.26 -12.10 17.35
N VAL A 266 -7.39 -12.91 16.32
CA VAL A 266 -6.50 -12.98 15.18
C VAL A 266 -7.30 -12.57 13.94
N ALA A 267 -6.77 -11.64 13.16
CA ALA A 267 -7.42 -11.24 11.91
C ALA A 267 -7.47 -12.42 10.93
N CYS A 268 -8.54 -12.52 10.16
CA CYS A 268 -8.70 -13.59 9.17
C CYS A 268 -7.52 -13.67 8.21
N GLN A 269 -7.00 -12.52 7.81
CA GLN A 269 -5.83 -12.37 6.93
C GLN A 269 -4.59 -13.06 7.49
N THR A 270 -4.44 -13.15 8.81
CA THR A 270 -3.27 -13.80 9.43
C THR A 270 -3.14 -15.26 9.04
N CYS A 271 -4.26 -15.99 8.94
CA CYS A 271 -4.27 -17.40 8.54
C CYS A 271 -4.47 -17.56 7.04
N HIS A 272 -5.29 -16.71 6.41
CA HIS A 272 -5.71 -16.85 5.02
C HIS A 272 -4.81 -16.10 4.02
N ILE A 273 -3.83 -15.33 4.50
CA ILE A 273 -2.79 -14.72 3.67
C ILE A 273 -1.42 -15.09 4.25
N PRO A 274 -0.98 -16.34 4.09
CA PRO A 274 0.25 -16.83 4.71
C PRO A 274 1.50 -16.20 4.13
N ARG A 275 1.43 -15.68 2.89
CA ARG A 275 2.53 -15.05 2.15
C ARG A 275 2.03 -13.93 1.27
N PHE A 276 2.93 -12.99 0.99
CA PHE A 276 2.68 -11.88 0.05
C PHE A 276 3.82 -11.76 -0.97
N GLY A 277 3.64 -10.90 -1.99
CA GLY A 277 4.59 -10.83 -3.10
C GLY A 277 4.58 -12.10 -3.95
N LYS A 278 3.40 -12.73 -4.14
CA LYS A 278 3.26 -14.05 -4.77
C LYS A 278 3.46 -13.98 -6.28
N ASP A 279 2.71 -13.14 -6.95
CA ASP A 279 2.72 -13.05 -8.42
C ASP A 279 3.79 -12.08 -8.93
N VAL A 280 4.04 -11.01 -8.19
CA VAL A 280 5.06 -10.02 -8.46
C VAL A 280 5.85 -9.78 -7.18
N SER A 281 7.19 -9.81 -7.28
CA SER A 281 8.04 -9.52 -6.12
C SER A 281 7.78 -8.12 -5.59
N THR A 282 7.85 -7.97 -4.27
CA THR A 282 7.64 -6.69 -3.58
C THR A 282 8.95 -6.12 -3.07
N GLU A 283 9.04 -4.80 -3.00
CA GLU A 283 10.19 -4.13 -2.43
C GLU A 283 10.18 -4.26 -0.90
N LEU A 284 11.28 -4.70 -0.32
CA LEU A 284 11.46 -4.87 1.12
C LEU A 284 12.36 -3.80 1.74
N SER A 285 13.29 -3.28 0.96
CA SER A 285 14.15 -2.18 1.41
C SER A 285 14.61 -1.30 0.26
N ARG A 286 14.96 -0.04 0.61
CA ARG A 286 15.58 0.91 -0.31
C ARG A 286 16.67 1.73 0.37
N ASP A 287 17.87 1.72 -0.18
CA ASP A 287 18.99 2.57 0.27
C ASP A 287 19.17 3.76 -0.67
N TRP A 288 18.80 4.96 -0.22
CA TRP A 288 18.95 6.18 -0.98
C TRP A 288 20.39 6.74 -0.94
N SER A 289 21.25 6.23 -0.07
CA SER A 289 22.66 6.58 -0.03
C SER A 289 23.54 5.76 -0.99
N SER A 290 22.93 4.80 -1.72
CA SER A 290 23.60 3.91 -2.67
C SER A 290 22.87 3.86 -4.01
N PRO A 291 22.87 4.93 -4.81
CA PRO A 291 22.16 4.96 -6.08
C PRO A 291 22.87 4.14 -7.16
N HIS A 292 22.09 3.44 -7.97
CA HIS A 292 22.54 2.73 -9.17
C HIS A 292 21.74 3.18 -10.40
N TRP A 293 22.31 2.96 -11.60
CA TRP A 293 21.67 3.33 -12.84
C TRP A 293 20.62 2.29 -13.25
N ASN A 294 19.37 2.73 -13.42
CA ASN A 294 18.28 1.94 -13.98
C ASN A 294 17.88 2.49 -15.35
N PRO A 295 18.18 1.80 -16.47
CA PRO A 295 17.91 2.31 -17.83
C PRO A 295 16.41 2.41 -18.13
N SER A 296 15.56 1.66 -17.42
CA SER A 296 14.09 1.70 -17.57
C SER A 296 13.43 2.77 -16.70
N GLY A 297 14.18 3.42 -15.82
CA GLY A 297 13.68 4.47 -14.94
C GLY A 297 13.19 5.70 -15.70
N CYS A 298 12.39 6.56 -15.04
CA CYS A 298 11.86 7.80 -15.62
C CYS A 298 11.21 7.61 -17.00
N ASN A 299 10.31 6.64 -17.14
CA ASN A 299 9.62 6.33 -18.41
C ASN A 299 10.59 5.98 -19.57
N GLY A 300 11.64 5.24 -19.28
CA GLY A 300 12.63 4.81 -20.28
C GLY A 300 13.72 5.85 -20.60
N GLN A 301 13.71 6.99 -19.91
CA GLN A 301 14.82 7.95 -20.03
C GLN A 301 16.06 7.53 -19.23
N GLY A 302 15.91 6.53 -18.35
CA GLY A 302 16.89 6.09 -17.37
C GLY A 302 16.95 6.99 -16.13
N ALA A 303 17.22 6.40 -14.98
CA ALA A 303 17.32 7.11 -13.71
C ALA A 303 18.35 6.46 -12.77
N TRP A 304 18.94 7.27 -11.89
CA TRP A 304 19.70 6.83 -10.73
C TRP A 304 18.72 6.54 -9.58
N VAL A 305 18.45 5.28 -9.31
CA VAL A 305 17.51 4.86 -8.25
C VAL A 305 18.28 4.36 -7.04
N GLY A 306 17.71 4.51 -5.84
CA GLY A 306 18.28 3.91 -4.64
C GLY A 306 18.34 2.39 -4.76
N GLU A 307 19.36 1.78 -4.17
CA GLU A 307 19.50 0.32 -4.13
C GLU A 307 18.25 -0.30 -3.50
N GLU A 308 17.62 -1.27 -4.18
CA GLU A 308 16.41 -1.92 -3.69
C GLU A 308 16.60 -3.42 -3.52
N VAL A 309 16.04 -3.96 -2.45
CA VAL A 309 15.90 -5.40 -2.24
C VAL A 309 14.45 -5.79 -2.42
N ARG A 310 14.20 -6.74 -3.30
CA ARG A 310 12.87 -7.28 -3.54
C ARG A 310 12.77 -8.73 -3.08
N GLY A 311 11.58 -9.11 -2.60
CA GLY A 311 11.27 -10.48 -2.19
C GLY A 311 10.01 -11.01 -2.86
N ALA A 312 9.96 -12.30 -3.06
CA ALA A 312 8.79 -13.04 -3.54
C ALA A 312 8.38 -14.10 -2.51
N ASN A 313 7.10 -14.40 -2.43
CA ASN A 313 6.55 -15.36 -1.46
C ASN A 313 7.00 -15.10 -0.01
N VAL A 314 6.96 -13.84 0.39
CA VAL A 314 7.49 -13.38 1.67
C VAL A 314 6.54 -13.75 2.80
N ILE A 315 7.08 -14.27 3.90
CA ILE A 315 6.33 -14.47 5.15
C ILE A 315 6.10 -13.10 5.79
N PRO A 316 4.85 -12.72 6.13
CA PRO A 316 4.58 -11.46 6.80
C PRO A 316 5.21 -11.41 8.20
N GLN A 317 5.48 -10.22 8.68
CA GLN A 317 5.60 -9.99 10.13
C GLN A 317 4.19 -9.80 10.72
N TYR A 318 4.08 -9.85 12.04
CA TYR A 318 2.78 -9.77 12.70
C TYR A 318 2.78 -8.67 13.75
N ARG A 319 1.64 -7.93 13.81
CA ARG A 319 1.42 -6.84 14.76
C ARG A 319 0.01 -6.88 15.29
N PHE A 320 -0.16 -6.53 16.56
CA PHE A 320 -1.48 -6.17 17.07
C PHE A 320 -1.88 -4.80 16.51
N TRP A 321 -3.08 -4.72 15.95
CA TRP A 321 -3.63 -3.49 15.42
C TRP A 321 -5.08 -3.31 15.84
N ASN A 322 -5.42 -2.15 16.40
CA ASN A 322 -6.75 -1.78 16.86
C ASN A 322 -7.47 -0.79 15.91
N GLY A 323 -6.97 -0.64 14.69
CA GLY A 323 -7.48 0.34 13.71
C GLY A 323 -6.80 1.71 13.80
N GLN A 324 -5.94 1.93 14.79
CA GLN A 324 -5.16 3.14 14.94
C GLN A 324 -3.70 2.90 14.56
N SER A 325 -3.04 3.97 14.12
CA SER A 325 -1.66 3.91 13.66
C SER A 325 -0.89 5.14 14.12
N PHE A 326 0.39 4.93 14.42
CA PHE A 326 1.34 6.03 14.45
C PHE A 326 1.81 6.28 13.01
N VAL A 327 1.71 7.51 12.56
CA VAL A 327 2.27 7.99 11.30
C VAL A 327 3.06 9.25 11.59
N TYR A 328 4.34 9.21 11.28
CA TYR A 328 5.27 10.32 11.50
C TYR A 328 4.82 11.58 10.74
N ASP A 329 4.87 12.72 11.42
CA ASP A 329 4.66 14.04 10.82
C ASP A 329 6.02 14.76 10.67
N LEU A 330 6.32 15.23 9.48
CA LEU A 330 7.58 15.91 9.18
C LEU A 330 7.80 17.20 10.00
N LYS A 331 6.75 17.75 10.61
CA LYS A 331 6.86 18.92 11.50
C LYS A 331 7.57 18.59 12.81
N ASP A 332 7.51 17.34 13.22
CA ASP A 332 8.00 16.91 14.51
C ASP A 332 9.44 16.33 14.40
N PRO A 333 10.27 16.47 15.43
CA PRO A 333 11.47 15.69 15.55
C PRO A 333 11.12 14.21 15.72
N ILE A 334 11.99 13.33 15.22
CA ILE A 334 11.83 11.88 15.38
C ILE A 334 13.04 11.30 16.12
N SER A 335 12.77 10.37 17.02
CA SER A 335 13.79 9.58 17.73
C SER A 335 13.76 8.13 17.26
N PRO A 336 14.90 7.41 17.34
CA PRO A 336 14.92 6.00 16.99
C PRO A 336 14.19 5.18 18.06
N ASP A 337 13.67 4.04 17.66
CA ASP A 337 13.24 2.97 18.57
C ASP A 337 14.46 2.35 19.28
N PRO A 338 14.27 1.49 20.30
CA PRO A 338 15.37 0.87 21.04
C PRO A 338 16.39 0.09 20.20
N ASP A 339 15.98 -0.36 19.00
CA ASP A 339 16.86 -1.04 18.02
C ASP A 339 17.63 -0.06 17.11
N GLY A 340 17.53 1.24 17.34
CA GLY A 340 18.22 2.28 16.58
C GLY A 340 17.53 2.67 15.27
N VAL A 341 16.41 2.06 14.89
CA VAL A 341 15.67 2.31 13.64
C VAL A 341 14.58 3.34 13.86
N TYR A 342 14.38 4.25 12.91
CA TYR A 342 13.38 5.30 12.96
C TYR A 342 12.06 4.82 12.33
N THR A 343 11.00 4.69 13.14
CA THR A 343 9.70 4.23 12.64
C THR A 343 8.87 5.39 12.09
N LEU A 344 8.54 5.34 10.80
CA LEU A 344 7.70 6.34 10.12
C LEU A 344 6.21 5.99 10.15
N ALA A 345 5.88 4.71 10.19
CA ALA A 345 4.50 4.25 10.36
C ALA A 345 4.48 2.89 11.07
N ARG A 346 3.61 2.72 12.05
CA ARG A 346 3.41 1.44 12.74
C ARG A 346 1.99 1.26 13.23
N ALA A 347 1.59 0.00 13.34
CA ALA A 347 0.35 -0.38 14.01
C ALA A 347 0.36 0.05 15.48
N LEU A 348 -0.79 0.47 15.97
CA LEU A 348 -1.05 0.64 17.40
C LEU A 348 -2.07 -0.42 17.82
N GLY A 349 -1.92 -0.94 19.02
CA GLY A 349 -2.80 -1.94 19.60
C GLY A 349 -2.04 -2.93 20.49
N SER A 350 -2.80 -3.61 21.28
CA SER A 350 -2.35 -4.65 22.21
C SER A 350 -3.24 -5.87 22.06
N ILE A 351 -2.96 -6.92 22.82
CA ILE A 351 -3.82 -8.09 22.87
C ILE A 351 -5.21 -7.78 23.44
N GLN A 352 -5.36 -6.73 24.25
CA GLN A 352 -6.62 -6.35 24.88
C GLN A 352 -7.54 -5.64 23.88
N ASP A 353 -6.99 -4.79 23.03
CA ASP A 353 -7.75 -3.86 22.19
C ASP A 353 -7.50 -4.02 20.68
N GLY A 354 -6.56 -4.88 20.29
CA GLY A 354 -6.20 -5.14 18.92
C GLY A 354 -6.35 -6.61 18.51
N ARG A 355 -6.33 -6.85 17.20
CA ARG A 355 -6.22 -8.20 16.63
C ARG A 355 -4.85 -8.35 16.00
N LEU A 356 -4.36 -9.57 15.93
CA LEU A 356 -3.09 -9.89 15.29
C LEU A 356 -3.25 -9.85 13.77
N TYR A 357 -2.53 -8.96 13.09
CA TYR A 357 -2.57 -8.77 11.64
C TYR A 357 -1.22 -9.09 11.00
N PRO A 358 -1.23 -9.63 9.76
CA PRO A 358 -0.03 -9.73 8.95
C PRO A 358 0.35 -8.34 8.43
N VAL A 359 1.65 -8.02 8.51
CA VAL A 359 2.18 -6.76 8.01
C VAL A 359 3.43 -6.99 7.17
N LYS A 360 3.58 -6.15 6.17
CA LYS A 360 4.85 -5.94 5.49
C LYS A 360 5.62 -4.86 6.25
N VAL A 361 6.87 -5.11 6.57
CA VAL A 361 7.80 -4.09 7.05
C VAL A 361 8.73 -3.71 5.91
N HIS A 362 8.71 -2.46 5.52
CA HIS A 362 9.62 -1.89 4.54
C HIS A 362 10.65 -1.03 5.26
N THR A 363 11.91 -1.21 4.94
CA THR A 363 13.02 -0.42 5.50
C THR A 363 13.62 0.51 4.47
N ALA A 364 14.21 1.59 4.91
CA ALA A 364 14.93 2.51 4.03
C ALA A 364 16.08 3.19 4.75
N ARG A 365 17.14 3.49 4.02
CA ARG A 365 18.19 4.40 4.48
C ARG A 365 17.92 5.78 3.92
N GLN A 366 17.67 6.76 4.81
CA GLN A 366 17.17 8.09 4.49
C GLN A 366 17.91 9.17 5.29
N PRO A 367 18.00 10.42 4.79
CA PRO A 367 18.66 11.48 5.54
C PRO A 367 17.74 12.07 6.63
N ARG A 368 18.32 12.34 7.81
CA ARG A 368 17.72 13.04 8.94
C ARG A 368 18.55 14.25 9.31
N HIS A 369 17.92 15.42 9.40
CA HIS A 369 18.61 16.66 9.77
C HIS A 369 18.98 16.67 11.25
N ASN A 370 20.26 16.97 11.56
CA ASN A 370 20.80 16.77 12.89
C ASN A 370 20.19 17.75 13.90
N ALA A 371 20.19 19.03 13.60
CA ALA A 371 19.79 20.07 14.54
C ALA A 371 18.27 20.07 14.82
N SER A 372 17.42 19.86 13.78
CA SER A 372 15.98 19.83 13.98
C SER A 372 15.45 18.46 14.39
N GLY A 373 16.24 17.41 14.24
CA GLY A 373 15.80 16.05 14.50
C GLY A 373 14.75 15.51 13.54
N ARG A 374 14.49 16.18 12.41
CA ARG A 374 13.43 15.85 11.44
C ARG A 374 14.01 15.04 10.28
N MET A 375 13.20 14.14 9.71
CA MET A 375 13.55 13.51 8.43
C MET A 375 13.64 14.58 7.34
N VAL A 376 14.52 14.37 6.37
CA VAL A 376 14.75 15.32 5.27
C VAL A 376 13.80 15.00 4.11
N GLN A 377 13.21 16.03 3.52
CA GLN A 377 12.47 15.93 2.25
C GLN A 377 13.45 15.77 1.09
N TYR A 378 14.02 14.60 0.97
CA TYR A 378 15.04 14.26 -0.01
C TYR A 378 14.59 14.60 -1.45
N ASP A 379 15.43 15.32 -2.21
CA ASP A 379 15.15 15.66 -3.62
C ASP A 379 15.38 14.43 -4.51
N VAL A 380 14.42 13.52 -4.48
CA VAL A 380 14.47 12.25 -5.22
C VAL A 380 14.63 12.48 -6.73
N LEU A 381 14.08 13.56 -7.28
CA LEU A 381 14.22 13.88 -8.70
C LEU A 381 15.65 14.28 -9.07
N TRP A 382 16.28 15.07 -8.24
CA TRP A 382 17.69 15.41 -8.44
C TRP A 382 18.54 14.14 -8.42
N ASN A 383 18.28 13.23 -7.48
CA ASN A 383 18.94 11.94 -7.45
C ASN A 383 18.68 11.14 -8.73
N PHE A 384 17.42 11.01 -9.18
CA PHE A 384 17.07 10.28 -10.39
C PHE A 384 17.82 10.79 -11.63
N MET A 385 17.98 12.09 -11.75
CA MET A 385 18.68 12.70 -12.88
C MET A 385 20.21 12.61 -12.77
N THR A 386 20.77 12.72 -11.56
CA THR A 386 22.20 12.99 -11.38
C THR A 386 22.97 11.86 -10.68
N GLY A 387 22.35 11.03 -9.86
CA GLY A 387 23.02 10.12 -8.95
C GLY A 387 23.77 10.80 -7.79
N LYS A 388 23.66 12.13 -7.65
CA LYS A 388 24.33 12.92 -6.60
C LYS A 388 23.50 12.91 -5.32
N TYR A 389 23.46 11.77 -4.65
CA TYR A 389 22.59 11.55 -3.49
C TYR A 389 22.88 12.50 -2.30
N GLU A 390 24.12 12.86 -2.07
CA GLU A 390 24.49 13.84 -1.03
C GLU A 390 23.95 15.24 -1.37
N GLU A 391 24.07 15.67 -2.63
CA GLU A 391 23.52 16.94 -3.09
C GLU A 391 21.99 16.93 -3.02
N ALA A 392 21.34 15.82 -3.38
CA ALA A 392 19.90 15.64 -3.26
C ALA A 392 19.41 15.78 -1.80
N ALA A 393 20.19 15.28 -0.84
CA ALA A 393 19.87 15.44 0.58
C ALA A 393 20.06 16.91 1.04
N GLN A 394 21.13 17.58 0.63
CA GLN A 394 21.37 19.01 0.92
C GLN A 394 20.26 19.90 0.34
N ARG A 395 19.83 19.62 -0.89
CA ARG A 395 18.68 20.29 -1.53
C ARG A 395 17.39 20.09 -0.76
N GLY A 396 17.18 18.87 -0.23
CA GLY A 396 16.05 18.57 0.64
C GLY A 396 16.07 19.37 1.95
N VAL A 397 17.24 19.50 2.59
CA VAL A 397 17.43 20.36 3.78
C VAL A 397 17.07 21.82 3.45
N ALA A 398 17.58 22.34 2.33
CA ALA A 398 17.28 23.70 1.89
C ALA A 398 15.81 23.90 1.53
N PHE A 399 15.18 22.90 0.89
CA PHE A 399 13.75 22.91 0.57
C PHE A 399 12.86 23.03 1.83
N MET A 400 13.29 22.43 2.95
CA MET A 400 12.63 22.56 4.25
C MET A 400 12.88 23.91 4.94
N GLY A 401 13.62 24.83 4.34
CA GLY A 401 14.05 26.08 4.96
C GLY A 401 15.10 25.89 6.08
N LEU A 402 15.80 24.76 6.09
CA LEU A 402 16.80 24.40 7.08
C LEU A 402 18.21 24.58 6.51
N SER A 403 19.20 24.58 7.40
CA SER A 403 20.62 24.59 7.06
C SER A 403 21.43 23.79 8.06
N GLY A 404 22.55 23.23 7.65
CA GLY A 404 23.43 22.45 8.50
C GLY A 404 23.48 20.96 8.12
N PRO A 405 24.19 20.16 8.92
CA PRO A 405 24.44 18.76 8.61
C PRO A 405 23.23 17.86 8.82
N TYR A 406 23.22 16.76 8.09
CA TYR A 406 22.29 15.64 8.25
C TYR A 406 23.08 14.33 8.40
N THR A 407 22.39 13.30 8.84
CA THR A 407 22.94 11.94 8.99
C THR A 407 22.01 10.96 8.26
N TRP A 408 22.59 10.00 7.54
CA TRP A 408 21.87 8.86 6.97
C TRP A 408 21.46 7.91 8.09
N VAL A 409 20.19 7.64 8.20
CA VAL A 409 19.60 6.80 9.25
C VAL A 409 18.76 5.69 8.63
N ASP A 410 18.62 4.59 9.35
CA ASP A 410 17.74 3.51 8.96
C ASP A 410 16.33 3.80 9.45
N ALA A 411 15.38 3.75 8.54
CA ALA A 411 13.96 3.99 8.79
C ALA A 411 13.13 2.77 8.40
N ARG A 412 11.93 2.64 8.98
CA ARG A 412 10.97 1.60 8.63
C ARG A 412 9.54 2.12 8.61
N ALA A 413 8.69 1.45 7.83
CA ALA A 413 7.26 1.64 7.82
C ALA A 413 6.55 0.29 7.70
N GLU A 414 5.44 0.14 8.42
CA GLU A 414 4.59 -1.04 8.39
C GLU A 414 3.39 -0.78 7.45
N GLN A 415 3.03 -1.80 6.66
CA GLN A 415 1.83 -1.81 5.81
C GLN A 415 1.03 -3.07 6.09
N LEU A 416 -0.31 -2.95 6.16
CA LEU A 416 -1.19 -4.10 6.29
C LEU A 416 -1.13 -4.97 5.02
N ILE A 417 -1.15 -6.27 5.23
CA ILE A 417 -1.37 -7.27 4.20
C ILE A 417 -2.84 -7.72 4.31
N THR A 418 -3.66 -7.37 3.31
CA THR A 418 -5.11 -7.55 3.36
C THR A 418 -5.70 -8.17 2.09
N HIS A 419 -4.92 -8.31 1.02
CA HIS A 419 -5.29 -8.92 -0.25
C HIS A 419 -4.44 -10.16 -0.52
N GLY A 420 -4.85 -10.95 -1.50
CA GLY A 420 -4.20 -12.20 -1.82
C GLY A 420 -4.64 -13.34 -0.91
N VAL A 421 -5.95 -13.39 -0.59
CA VAL A 421 -6.56 -14.45 0.24
C VAL A 421 -6.50 -15.78 -0.50
N GLU A 422 -5.81 -16.74 0.10
CA GLU A 422 -5.68 -18.09 -0.45
C GLU A 422 -6.93 -18.95 -0.18
N PRO A 423 -7.12 -20.04 -0.95
CA PRO A 423 -8.14 -21.05 -0.66
C PRO A 423 -8.03 -21.55 0.79
N ALA A 424 -9.18 -21.89 1.40
CA ALA A 424 -9.22 -22.33 2.80
C ALA A 424 -8.31 -23.52 3.11
N GLU A 425 -8.11 -24.39 2.14
CA GLU A 425 -7.20 -25.52 2.21
C GLU A 425 -5.71 -25.14 2.36
N ASN A 426 -5.36 -23.90 1.97
CA ASN A 426 -4.01 -23.35 2.08
C ASN A 426 -3.82 -22.46 3.32
N ALA A 427 -4.87 -22.30 4.15
CA ALA A 427 -4.76 -21.52 5.37
C ALA A 427 -3.70 -22.10 6.32
N LEU A 428 -3.07 -21.23 7.12
CA LEU A 428 -2.05 -21.65 8.08
C LEU A 428 -2.57 -22.74 9.02
N THR A 429 -1.78 -23.79 9.17
CA THR A 429 -2.03 -24.84 10.15
C THR A 429 -1.57 -24.44 11.55
N CYS A 430 -2.10 -25.11 12.57
CA CYS A 430 -1.76 -24.83 13.97
C CYS A 430 -0.25 -24.88 14.23
N THR A 431 0.43 -25.87 13.68
CA THR A 431 1.86 -26.10 13.88
C THR A 431 2.76 -25.03 13.26
N LEU A 432 2.29 -24.29 12.25
CA LEU A 432 3.05 -23.20 11.63
C LEU A 432 3.19 -21.99 12.57
N CYS A 433 2.25 -21.80 13.49
CA CYS A 433 2.28 -20.72 14.48
C CYS A 433 2.73 -21.22 15.87
N HIS A 434 2.32 -22.43 16.24
CA HIS A 434 2.63 -23.05 17.54
C HIS A 434 3.86 -23.98 17.45
N ASN A 435 4.36 -24.39 18.60
CA ASN A 435 5.51 -25.32 18.71
C ASN A 435 6.80 -24.83 18.03
N GLY A 436 7.09 -23.51 18.11
CA GLY A 436 8.26 -22.95 17.45
C GLY A 436 8.13 -22.89 15.93
N GLY A 437 6.88 -22.85 15.43
CA GLY A 437 6.56 -22.83 14.01
C GLY A 437 7.28 -21.73 13.23
N SER A 438 7.46 -21.96 11.93
CA SER A 438 8.24 -21.11 11.03
C SER A 438 7.51 -19.83 10.61
N GLN A 439 6.19 -19.73 10.87
CA GLN A 439 5.38 -18.60 10.40
C GLN A 439 5.57 -17.36 11.24
N MET A 440 5.56 -17.48 12.56
CA MET A 440 5.73 -16.36 13.48
C MET A 440 6.41 -16.78 14.78
N SER A 441 7.10 -15.82 15.40
CA SER A 441 7.65 -15.99 16.75
C SER A 441 6.64 -15.50 17.79
N LEU A 442 5.93 -16.41 18.43
CA LEU A 442 5.04 -16.05 19.54
C LEU A 442 5.79 -15.35 20.69
N PRO A 443 6.98 -15.81 21.12
CA PRO A 443 7.79 -15.04 22.07
C PRO A 443 8.19 -13.66 21.56
N GLY A 444 8.52 -13.56 20.26
CA GLY A 444 8.81 -12.29 19.60
C GLY A 444 7.64 -11.30 19.62
N LEU A 445 6.41 -11.80 19.70
CA LEU A 445 5.18 -11.01 19.89
C LEU A 445 4.92 -10.67 21.37
N GLY A 446 5.76 -11.14 22.28
CA GLY A 446 5.55 -10.98 23.72
C GLY A 446 4.69 -12.08 24.34
N TYR A 447 4.45 -13.15 23.60
CA TYR A 447 3.63 -14.25 24.07
C TYR A 447 4.48 -15.21 24.89
N THR A 448 4.44 -15.11 26.20
CA THR A 448 5.19 -15.95 27.13
C THR A 448 4.26 -16.42 28.25
N LEU A 449 4.64 -17.45 28.98
CA LEU A 449 3.96 -17.78 30.22
C LEU A 449 4.23 -16.70 31.27
N ASN A 450 3.25 -16.41 32.10
CA ASN A 450 3.39 -15.46 33.22
C ASN A 450 4.50 -15.88 34.20
N ASN A 451 4.75 -17.19 34.26
CA ASN A 451 5.81 -17.77 35.09
C ASN A 451 6.21 -19.14 34.53
N SER A 452 7.00 -19.92 35.32
CA SER A 452 7.22 -21.33 34.92
C SER A 452 5.87 -22.05 34.82
N ARG A 453 5.81 -23.07 33.96
CA ARG A 453 4.59 -23.88 33.76
C ARG A 453 4.02 -24.36 35.09
N GLN A 454 4.86 -24.89 35.95
CA GLN A 454 4.46 -25.37 37.27
C GLN A 454 3.76 -24.27 38.10
N VAL A 455 4.34 -23.06 38.17
CA VAL A 455 3.76 -21.94 38.89
C VAL A 455 2.45 -21.47 38.29
N VAL A 456 2.34 -21.41 36.98
CA VAL A 456 1.10 -21.00 36.31
C VAL A 456 -0.02 -22.02 36.57
N CYS A 457 0.26 -23.31 36.48
CA CYS A 457 -0.75 -24.34 36.70
C CYS A 457 -1.19 -24.46 38.14
N THR A 458 -0.26 -24.30 39.09
CA THR A 458 -0.55 -24.40 40.53
C THR A 458 -1.36 -23.24 41.11
N GLN A 459 -1.61 -22.17 40.34
CA GLN A 459 -2.56 -21.13 40.73
C GLN A 459 -4.00 -21.67 40.87
N CYS A 460 -4.33 -22.72 40.11
CA CYS A 460 -5.66 -23.30 40.06
C CYS A 460 -5.67 -24.81 40.34
N HIS A 461 -4.54 -25.50 40.21
CA HIS A 461 -4.40 -26.93 40.36
C HIS A 461 -3.38 -27.26 41.48
N GLU A 462 -3.60 -28.33 42.22
CA GLU A 462 -2.55 -28.90 43.05
C GLU A 462 -1.41 -29.43 42.16
N ALA A 463 -0.18 -29.32 42.65
CA ALA A 463 1.03 -29.63 41.90
C ALA A 463 1.05 -31.10 41.45
N GLU A 464 0.79 -31.39 40.20
CA GLU A 464 0.90 -32.70 39.62
C GLU A 464 1.86 -32.71 38.44
N GLY A 465 2.64 -33.80 38.36
CA GLY A 465 3.77 -33.96 37.49
C GLY A 465 3.46 -34.47 36.08
N GLU A 466 2.25 -34.31 35.57
CA GLU A 466 1.93 -34.75 34.21
C GLU A 466 2.38 -33.72 33.16
N GLN A 467 3.07 -34.19 32.17
CA GLN A 467 3.54 -33.42 31.03
C GLN A 467 2.40 -33.32 29.99
N LEU A 468 1.40 -32.46 30.30
CA LEU A 468 0.28 -32.23 29.38
C LEU A 468 0.78 -31.57 28.09
N ASP A 469 0.26 -32.05 26.96
CA ASP A 469 0.44 -31.42 25.65
C ASP A 469 -0.22 -30.03 25.65
N TRP A 470 0.39 -29.10 24.90
CA TRP A 470 -0.19 -27.75 24.77
C TRP A 470 -1.60 -27.77 24.17
N GLN A 471 -1.91 -28.75 23.32
CA GLN A 471 -3.25 -28.91 22.75
C GLN A 471 -4.28 -29.30 23.80
N GLU A 472 -3.94 -30.21 24.70
CA GLU A 472 -4.81 -30.63 25.79
C GLU A 472 -5.08 -29.49 26.75
N VAL A 473 -4.04 -28.76 27.16
CA VAL A 473 -4.17 -27.59 28.04
C VAL A 473 -5.06 -26.53 27.43
N HIS A 474 -4.86 -26.20 26.15
CA HIS A 474 -5.69 -25.19 25.49
C HIS A 474 -7.12 -25.67 25.24
N SER A 475 -7.30 -26.94 24.86
CA SER A 475 -8.63 -27.52 24.69
C SER A 475 -9.43 -27.39 25.98
N LYS A 476 -8.85 -27.74 27.10
CA LYS A 476 -9.55 -27.68 28.40
C LYS A 476 -9.87 -26.24 28.81
N HIS A 477 -8.85 -25.36 28.85
CA HIS A 477 -9.02 -24.05 29.46
C HIS A 477 -9.61 -23.00 28.51
N VAL A 478 -9.26 -23.06 27.23
CA VAL A 478 -9.69 -22.08 26.25
C VAL A 478 -11.00 -22.51 25.56
N ASP A 479 -11.07 -23.77 25.09
CA ASP A 479 -12.22 -24.23 24.31
C ASP A 479 -13.41 -24.55 25.21
N GLU A 480 -13.19 -25.31 26.30
CA GLU A 480 -14.26 -25.76 27.19
C GLU A 480 -14.59 -24.70 28.26
N GLU A 481 -13.57 -24.09 28.90
CA GLU A 481 -13.77 -23.17 30.01
C GLU A 481 -13.75 -21.70 29.61
N SER A 482 -13.47 -21.39 28.34
CA SER A 482 -13.44 -20.02 27.80
C SER A 482 -12.49 -19.06 28.56
N LYS A 483 -11.40 -19.57 29.12
CA LYS A 483 -10.40 -18.76 29.81
C LYS A 483 -9.68 -17.84 28.83
N ASP A 484 -9.48 -16.59 29.23
CA ASP A 484 -8.68 -15.66 28.43
C ASP A 484 -7.18 -16.03 28.48
N CYS A 485 -6.49 -15.82 27.38
CA CYS A 485 -5.07 -16.15 27.25
C CYS A 485 -4.19 -15.44 28.29
N SER A 486 -4.59 -14.27 28.75
CA SER A 486 -3.86 -13.50 29.77
C SER A 486 -3.81 -14.15 31.15
N TRP A 487 -4.65 -15.15 31.41
CA TRP A 487 -4.57 -15.93 32.65
C TRP A 487 -3.24 -16.68 32.78
N CYS A 488 -2.71 -17.14 31.64
CA CYS A 488 -1.50 -17.97 31.62
C CYS A 488 -0.32 -17.27 30.93
N HIS A 489 -0.58 -16.38 30.01
CA HIS A 489 0.44 -15.76 29.17
C HIS A 489 0.60 -14.27 29.45
N ASN A 490 1.84 -13.79 29.34
CA ASN A 490 2.18 -12.39 29.42
C ASN A 490 2.39 -11.81 28.03
N PHE A 491 1.73 -10.69 27.74
CA PHE A 491 1.78 -9.99 26.46
C PHE A 491 2.43 -8.61 26.56
N SER A 492 3.04 -8.28 27.69
CA SER A 492 3.66 -6.97 27.87
C SER A 492 4.83 -6.76 26.90
N ARG A 493 4.74 -5.69 26.11
CA ARG A 493 5.76 -5.23 25.18
C ARG A 493 5.87 -3.70 25.29
N PRO A 494 6.45 -3.17 26.37
CA PRO A 494 6.51 -1.71 26.63
C PRO A 494 7.17 -0.94 25.47
N GLU A 495 8.20 -1.52 24.85
CA GLU A 495 8.91 -0.90 23.72
C GLU A 495 8.05 -0.72 22.48
N ARG A 496 6.87 -1.34 22.43
CA ARG A 496 5.86 -1.21 21.35
C ARG A 496 4.56 -0.61 21.84
N GLY A 497 4.52 -0.07 23.05
CA GLY A 497 3.30 0.44 23.68
C GLY A 497 2.29 -0.65 24.04
N LEU A 498 2.73 -1.91 24.15
CA LEU A 498 1.93 -3.04 24.62
C LEU A 498 2.22 -3.25 26.10
N GLU A 499 1.36 -2.71 26.95
CA GLU A 499 1.44 -2.90 28.40
C GLU A 499 0.24 -3.69 28.88
N MET A 500 0.50 -4.68 29.73
CA MET A 500 -0.57 -5.35 30.47
C MET A 500 -1.07 -4.38 31.56
N PRO A 501 -2.40 -4.27 31.78
CA PRO A 501 -2.90 -3.62 32.98
C PRO A 501 -2.25 -4.28 34.18
N GLY A 502 -1.70 -3.47 35.09
CA GLY A 502 -1.16 -3.99 36.33
C GLY A 502 -2.25 -4.78 37.08
N ASN A 503 -1.89 -5.95 37.57
CA ASN A 503 -2.75 -6.76 38.44
C ASN A 503 -3.13 -5.96 39.71
#